data_eefb1524504994f3aa9a844bd5ccb7a1
#
_entry.id   eefb1524504994f3aa9a844bd5ccb7a1
#
_cell.length_a   1.000
_cell.length_b   1.000
_cell.length_c   1.000
_cell.angle_alpha   90.00
_cell.angle_beta   90.00
_cell.angle_gamma   90.00
#
_symmetry.space_group_name_H-M   'P 1'
#
loop_
_entity.id
_entity.type
_entity.pdbx_description
1 polymer ?
#
loop_
_entity_poly.entity_id
_entity_poly.type
_entity_poly.pdbx_seq_one_letter_code
_entity_poly.pdbx_strand_id
1 'polypeptide(L)'
;MKLRTIMIFPEFDNIEVIDKIREQYDPLANLVRPHITIVFPFDSDRSNEELKAVLENRLQSVKSFKLEMAGVRKHEDRFGNYLFLEVTQGEKELCHIHDVLYKNEGKFVI
;
A
#
# COMPACT_ATOMS: atom_id res chain seq x y z
N MET A 1 3.04 14.08 -18.40
CA MET A 1 2.83 12.71 -17.93
C MET A 1 3.55 12.52 -16.61
N LYS A 2 2.84 12.06 -15.60
CA LYS A 2 3.39 11.88 -14.26
C LYS A 2 3.20 10.45 -13.79
N LEU A 3 4.23 9.90 -13.15
CA LEU A 3 4.11 8.61 -12.48
C LEU A 3 3.40 8.79 -11.15
N ARG A 4 2.39 7.96 -10.91
CA ARG A 4 1.58 7.96 -9.70
C ARG A 4 1.57 6.57 -9.09
N THR A 5 1.45 6.52 -7.79
CA THR A 5 1.24 5.28 -7.06
C THR A 5 0.26 5.55 -5.93
N ILE A 6 -0.43 4.51 -5.49
CA ILE A 6 -1.39 4.63 -4.38
C ILE A 6 -0.93 3.74 -3.25
N MET A 7 -0.68 4.34 -2.11
CA MET A 7 -0.15 3.67 -0.93
C MET A 7 -1.04 3.95 0.27
N ILE A 8 -1.06 3.01 1.21
CA ILE A 8 -1.65 3.20 2.53
C ILE A 8 -0.50 3.36 3.51
N PHE A 9 -0.58 4.39 4.37
CA PHE A 9 0.36 4.59 5.46
C PHE A 9 -0.35 4.20 6.75
N PRO A 10 -0.21 2.95 7.21
CA PRO A 10 -0.92 2.51 8.41
C PRO A 10 -0.35 3.17 9.66
N GLU A 11 -1.21 3.33 10.65
CA GLU A 11 -0.81 3.86 11.96
C GLU A 11 -0.84 2.73 12.98
N PHE A 12 0.28 2.52 13.66
CA PHE A 12 0.41 1.52 14.71
C PHE A 12 0.95 2.18 15.96
N ASP A 13 0.49 1.72 17.13
CA ASP A 13 0.99 2.22 18.41
C ASP A 13 2.47 1.97 18.58
N ASN A 14 2.99 0.90 17.99
CA ASN A 14 4.39 0.49 18.09
C ASN A 14 5.13 0.59 16.76
N ILE A 15 4.84 1.61 15.97
CA ILE A 15 5.45 1.80 14.65
C ILE A 15 6.98 1.88 14.72
N GLU A 16 7.54 2.31 15.84
CA GLU A 16 8.98 2.39 16.02
C GLU A 16 9.69 1.04 15.92
N VAL A 17 9.00 -0.05 16.19
CA VAL A 17 9.56 -1.39 16.01
C VAL A 17 9.85 -1.64 14.53
N ILE A 18 8.92 -1.25 13.66
CA ILE A 18 9.09 -1.37 12.21
C ILE A 18 10.21 -0.44 11.75
N ASP A 19 10.23 0.79 12.25
CA ASP A 19 11.24 1.78 11.86
C ASP A 19 12.66 1.30 12.20
N LYS A 20 12.85 0.67 13.35
CA LYS A 20 14.16 0.14 13.75
C LYS A 20 14.64 -0.97 12.81
N ILE A 21 13.73 -1.84 12.39
CA ILE A 21 14.08 -2.91 11.44
C ILE A 21 14.43 -2.30 10.09
N ARG A 22 13.64 -1.35 9.62
CA ARG A 22 13.87 -0.70 8.33
C ARG A 22 15.18 0.06 8.31
N GLU A 23 15.54 0.73 9.39
CA GLU A 23 16.82 1.46 9.48
C GLU A 23 18.02 0.57 9.21
N GLN A 24 17.93 -0.71 9.57
CA GLN A 24 19.02 -1.66 9.37
C GLN A 24 19.05 -2.27 7.95
N TYR A 25 17.89 -2.44 7.33
CA TYR A 25 17.78 -3.25 6.11
C TYR A 25 17.15 -2.56 4.92
N ASP A 26 16.43 -1.48 5.12
CA ASP A 26 15.67 -0.82 4.07
C ASP A 26 16.30 0.52 3.70
N PRO A 27 16.85 0.65 2.47
CA PRO A 27 17.47 1.93 2.06
C PRO A 27 16.49 3.09 2.01
N LEU A 28 15.18 2.83 2.00
CA LEU A 28 14.15 3.86 1.98
C LEU A 28 13.65 4.26 3.38
N ALA A 29 14.25 3.70 4.45
CA ALA A 29 13.77 3.90 5.81
C ALA A 29 13.63 5.37 6.22
N ASN A 30 14.53 6.23 5.77
CA ASN A 30 14.52 7.65 6.09
C ASN A 30 13.86 8.51 5.01
N LEU A 31 13.39 7.90 3.93
CA LEU A 31 12.80 8.60 2.79
C LEU A 31 11.29 8.42 2.71
N VAL A 32 10.80 7.24 3.06
CA VAL A 32 9.37 6.92 2.99
C VAL A 32 8.96 6.21 4.26
N ARG A 33 7.84 6.62 4.86
CA ARG A 33 7.27 5.94 6.03
C ARG A 33 6.88 4.50 5.67
N PRO A 34 6.71 3.61 6.67
CA PRO A 34 6.15 2.28 6.42
C PRO A 34 4.83 2.39 5.67
N HIS A 35 4.67 1.57 4.64
CA HIS A 35 3.53 1.69 3.73
C HIS A 35 3.15 0.37 3.12
N ILE A 36 1.91 0.31 2.62
CA ILE A 36 1.40 -0.79 1.84
C ILE A 36 1.02 -0.23 0.46
N THR A 37 1.66 -0.72 -0.59
CA THR A 37 1.35 -0.28 -1.95
C THR A 37 0.11 -1.02 -2.44
N ILE A 38 -0.92 -0.26 -2.78
CA ILE A 38 -2.17 -0.80 -3.32
C ILE A 38 -2.14 -0.78 -4.85
N VAL A 39 -1.70 0.32 -5.43
CA VAL A 39 -1.58 0.44 -6.88
C VAL A 39 -0.14 0.77 -7.23
N PHE A 40 0.47 -0.10 -8.02
CA PHE A 40 1.84 0.10 -8.48
C PHE A 40 1.93 1.30 -9.43
N PRO A 41 3.12 1.84 -9.66
CA PRO A 41 3.28 3.06 -10.46
C PRO A 41 2.58 2.99 -11.81
N PHE A 42 1.84 4.04 -12.14
CA PHE A 42 1.12 4.19 -13.40
C PHE A 42 1.25 5.63 -13.90
N ASP A 43 1.16 5.79 -15.20
CA ASP A 43 1.18 7.11 -15.82
C ASP A 43 -0.20 7.74 -15.80
N SER A 44 -0.25 9.01 -15.43
CA SER A 44 -1.51 9.76 -15.45
C SER A 44 -1.24 11.23 -15.70
N ASP A 45 -2.09 11.83 -16.53
CA ASP A 45 -2.09 13.28 -16.78
C ASP A 45 -3.09 14.03 -15.88
N ARG A 46 -3.83 13.31 -15.04
CA ARG A 46 -4.78 13.91 -14.12
C ARG A 46 -4.06 14.72 -13.04
N SER A 47 -4.68 15.82 -12.63
CA SER A 47 -4.18 16.62 -11.51
C SER A 47 -4.38 15.87 -10.18
N ASN A 48 -3.72 16.35 -9.13
CA ASN A 48 -3.90 15.78 -7.79
C ASN A 48 -5.36 15.86 -7.35
N GLU A 49 -6.03 16.96 -7.64
CA GLU A 49 -7.43 17.19 -7.29
C GLU A 49 -8.35 16.22 -8.03
N GLU A 50 -8.08 15.99 -9.30
CA GLU A 50 -8.86 15.03 -10.09
C GLU A 50 -8.69 13.60 -9.58
N LEU A 51 -7.45 13.18 -9.29
CA LEU A 51 -7.20 11.85 -8.74
C LEU A 51 -7.84 11.69 -7.37
N LYS A 52 -7.75 12.72 -6.53
CA LYS A 52 -8.39 12.71 -5.22
C LYS A 52 -9.89 12.50 -5.33
N ALA A 53 -10.54 13.21 -6.24
CA ALA A 53 -11.98 13.11 -6.47
C ALA A 53 -12.36 11.69 -6.94
N VAL A 54 -11.58 11.11 -7.85
CA VAL A 54 -11.82 9.74 -8.32
C VAL A 54 -11.69 8.74 -7.18
N LEU A 55 -10.64 8.87 -6.36
CA LEU A 55 -10.42 7.98 -5.23
C LEU A 55 -11.53 8.09 -4.19
N GLU A 56 -11.96 9.31 -3.86
CA GLU A 56 -13.05 9.52 -2.92
C GLU A 56 -14.34 8.88 -3.42
N ASN A 57 -14.64 9.00 -4.71
CA ASN A 57 -15.81 8.37 -5.31
C ASN A 57 -15.71 6.84 -5.24
N ARG A 58 -14.58 6.28 -5.64
CA ARG A 58 -14.38 4.82 -5.68
C ARG A 58 -14.38 4.19 -4.30
N LEU A 59 -13.87 4.90 -3.31
CA LEU A 59 -13.69 4.38 -1.96
C LEU A 59 -14.75 4.87 -0.97
N GLN A 60 -15.83 5.49 -1.45
CA GLN A 60 -16.84 6.09 -0.57
C GLN A 60 -17.52 5.08 0.37
N SER A 61 -17.57 3.81 0.00
CA SER A 61 -18.15 2.75 0.84
C SER A 61 -17.13 2.14 1.80
N VAL A 62 -15.86 2.48 1.66
CA VAL A 62 -14.81 1.94 2.51
C VAL A 62 -14.72 2.76 3.80
N LYS A 63 -14.81 2.08 4.94
CA LYS A 63 -14.70 2.71 6.25
C LYS A 63 -13.36 2.36 6.87
N SER A 64 -12.98 3.10 7.91
CA SER A 64 -11.79 2.77 8.69
C SER A 64 -11.90 1.35 9.22
N PHE A 65 -10.79 0.65 9.25
CA PHE A 65 -10.74 -0.72 9.74
C PHE A 65 -9.45 -0.96 10.51
N LYS A 66 -9.48 -1.98 11.36
CA LYS A 66 -8.31 -2.35 12.14
C LYS A 66 -7.36 -3.18 11.30
N LEU A 67 -6.08 -2.85 11.38
CA LEU A 67 -5.03 -3.58 10.69
C LEU A 67 -4.09 -4.16 11.74
N GLU A 68 -3.87 -5.46 11.70
CA GLU A 68 -2.87 -6.14 12.51
C GLU A 68 -1.91 -6.89 11.62
N MET A 69 -0.66 -6.86 11.97
CA MET A 69 0.40 -7.58 11.27
C MET A 69 1.23 -8.33 12.28
N ALA A 70 1.51 -9.59 11.99
CA ALA A 70 2.34 -10.43 12.84
C ALA A 70 2.97 -11.51 11.98
N GLY A 71 4.22 -11.87 12.31
CA GLY A 71 4.95 -12.86 11.56
C GLY A 71 5.66 -12.26 10.37
N VAL A 72 6.68 -12.97 9.92
CA VAL A 72 7.53 -12.54 8.81
C VAL A 72 7.58 -13.67 7.80
N ARG A 73 7.35 -13.31 6.53
CA ARG A 73 7.50 -14.24 5.42
C ARG A 73 8.72 -13.86 4.60
N LYS A 74 9.56 -14.84 4.29
CA LYS A 74 10.67 -14.67 3.38
C LYS A 74 10.21 -14.89 1.95
N HIS A 75 10.63 -14.00 1.05
CA HIS A 75 10.37 -14.13 -0.38
C HIS A 75 11.68 -13.93 -1.14
N GLU A 76 11.97 -14.81 -2.07
CA GLU A 76 13.17 -14.73 -2.92
C GLU A 76 12.73 -14.71 -4.39
N ASP A 77 13.30 -13.81 -5.15
CA ASP A 77 13.10 -13.77 -6.59
C ASP A 77 14.41 -13.30 -7.26
N ARG A 78 14.35 -13.09 -8.57
CA ARG A 78 15.53 -12.66 -9.35
C ARG A 78 16.02 -11.24 -8.99
N PHE A 79 15.22 -10.46 -8.27
CA PHE A 79 15.58 -9.08 -7.88
C PHE A 79 16.18 -9.01 -6.48
N GLY A 80 16.07 -10.07 -5.70
CA GLY A 80 16.63 -10.11 -4.36
C GLY A 80 15.81 -10.90 -3.37
N ASN A 81 16.17 -10.73 -2.10
CA ASN A 81 15.50 -11.37 -0.98
C ASN A 81 14.71 -10.33 -0.21
N TYR A 82 13.50 -10.68 0.18
CA TYR A 82 12.58 -9.76 0.87
C TYR A 82 12.04 -10.42 2.14
N LEU A 83 11.80 -9.59 3.15
CA LEU A 83 11.06 -9.99 4.34
C LEU A 83 9.78 -9.16 4.37
N PHE A 84 8.65 -9.85 4.42
CA PHE A 84 7.33 -9.21 4.48
C PHE A 84 6.68 -9.48 5.83
N LEU A 85 6.07 -8.45 6.40
CA LEU A 85 5.17 -8.64 7.53
C LEU A 85 3.85 -9.19 7.02
N GLU A 86 3.32 -10.21 7.70
CA GLU A 86 2.05 -10.80 7.31
C GLU A 86 0.89 -10.09 7.99
N VAL A 87 -0.17 -9.83 7.21
CA VAL A 87 -1.40 -9.22 7.71
C VAL A 87 -2.25 -10.30 8.37
N THR A 88 -2.55 -10.14 9.64
CA THR A 88 -3.36 -11.08 10.42
C THR A 88 -4.79 -10.59 10.61
N GLN A 89 -5.03 -9.29 10.48
CA GLN A 89 -6.36 -8.69 10.51
C GLN A 89 -6.40 -7.52 9.55
N GLY A 90 -7.48 -7.39 8.79
CA GLY A 90 -7.66 -6.32 7.81
C GLY A 90 -7.36 -6.74 6.38
N GLU A 91 -6.96 -8.00 6.16
CA GLU A 91 -6.64 -8.49 4.82
C GLU A 91 -7.81 -8.37 3.85
N LYS A 92 -9.02 -8.71 4.29
CA LYS A 92 -10.22 -8.64 3.44
C LYS A 92 -10.50 -7.21 3.00
N GLU A 93 -10.32 -6.27 3.90
CA GLU A 93 -10.52 -4.85 3.62
C GLU A 93 -9.46 -4.32 2.66
N LEU A 94 -8.20 -4.73 2.82
CA LEU A 94 -7.14 -4.37 1.89
C LEU A 94 -7.40 -4.93 0.50
N CYS A 95 -7.81 -6.20 0.41
CA CYS A 95 -8.15 -6.83 -0.86
C CYS A 95 -9.35 -6.13 -1.52
N HIS A 96 -10.33 -5.73 -0.73
CA HIS A 96 -11.49 -5.01 -1.25
C HIS A 96 -11.09 -3.66 -1.86
N ILE A 97 -10.23 -2.90 -1.18
CA ILE A 97 -9.71 -1.63 -1.70
C ILE A 97 -8.98 -1.86 -3.03
N HIS A 98 -8.11 -2.86 -3.05
CA HIS A 98 -7.40 -3.24 -4.27
C HIS A 98 -8.38 -3.56 -5.40
N ASP A 99 -9.38 -4.41 -5.13
CA ASP A 99 -10.32 -4.86 -6.14
C ASP A 99 -11.19 -3.73 -6.67
N VAL A 100 -11.57 -2.79 -5.81
CA VAL A 100 -12.35 -1.62 -6.22
C VAL A 100 -11.55 -0.74 -7.17
N LEU A 101 -10.24 -0.62 -6.97
CA LEU A 101 -9.36 0.20 -7.80
C LEU A 101 -8.90 -0.52 -9.06
N TYR A 102 -8.84 -1.84 -9.06
CA TYR A 102 -8.52 -2.68 -10.21
C TYR A 102 -9.78 -3.40 -10.70
N LYS A 103 -10.63 -2.69 -11.42
CA LYS A 103 -11.81 -3.31 -12.00
C LYS A 103 -11.54 -3.75 -13.42
N ASN A 104 -12.45 -4.59 -13.95
CA ASN A 104 -12.47 -4.97 -15.35
C ASN A 104 -11.16 -5.59 -15.84
N GLU A 105 -11.06 -6.91 -15.67
CA GLU A 105 -9.95 -7.70 -16.19
C GLU A 105 -8.59 -7.34 -15.59
N GLY A 106 -8.57 -6.90 -14.35
CA GLY A 106 -7.32 -6.58 -13.65
C GLY A 106 -6.67 -5.27 -14.09
N LYS A 107 -7.38 -4.46 -14.85
CA LYS A 107 -6.87 -3.16 -15.27
C LYS A 107 -7.27 -2.07 -14.28
N PHE A 108 -6.36 -1.15 -14.07
CA PHE A 108 -6.60 0.02 -13.25
C PHE A 108 -7.52 0.99 -14.00
N VAL A 109 -8.65 1.36 -13.40
CA VAL A 109 -9.74 2.07 -14.07
C VAL A 109 -9.90 3.49 -13.50
N ILE A 110 -8.86 4.19 -13.29
CA ILE A 110 -8.93 5.58 -12.87
C ILE A 110 -8.62 6.53 -14.02
#